data_1289d78b8e17b6bd243283715561db97
#
_entry.id   1289d78b8e17b6bd243283715561db97
#
_cell.length_a   1.000
_cell.length_b   1.000
_cell.length_c   1.000
_cell.angle_alpha   90.00
_cell.angle_beta   90.00
_cell.angle_gamma   90.00
#
_symmetry.space_group_name_H-M   'P 1'
#
loop_
_entity.id
_entity.type
_entity.pdbx_description
1 polymer ?
#
loop_
_entity_poly.entity_id
_entity_poly.type
_entity_poly.pdbx_seq_one_letter_code
_entity_poly.pdbx_strand_id
1 'polypeptide(L)'
;MFKLFFNIIIFSLYLTFSVYSKNYEKIIINGNERISNETIMVFSEISEDKSLDENLINEILKNLYNTGFFKDVSIKIEDNKLIIDVDENPIIQTVFIEGIKAKKIKNQITEILILKDRSSFNNTLLKKDENAIIDLLKERGYYFAKIITSIVNLNDKKINLIYNIDIGNKSKISKISFIGNVNIKDKTLRNIIISEEYKF
;
A
#
# COMPACT_ATOMS: atom_id res chain seq x y z
N MET A 1 45.55 25.60 -39.60
CA MET A 1 45.41 25.56 -38.14
C MET A 1 44.39 26.59 -37.61
N PHE A 2 44.39 27.83 -38.00
CA PHE A 2 43.49 28.88 -37.51
C PHE A 2 41.99 28.61 -37.75
N LYS A 3 41.59 28.06 -38.89
CA LYS A 3 40.18 27.71 -39.18
C LYS A 3 39.64 26.54 -38.34
N LEU A 4 40.51 25.63 -37.96
CA LEU A 4 40.12 24.50 -37.10
C LEU A 4 39.85 24.94 -35.65
N PHE A 5 40.69 25.83 -35.13
CA PHE A 5 40.53 26.43 -33.82
C PHE A 5 39.27 27.30 -33.72
N PHE A 6 38.93 28.03 -34.74
CA PHE A 6 37.75 28.87 -34.82
C PHE A 6 36.46 28.04 -34.85
N ASN A 7 36.44 26.92 -35.56
CA ASN A 7 35.28 25.99 -35.53
C ASN A 7 35.12 25.26 -34.22
N ILE A 8 36.20 24.95 -33.50
CA ILE A 8 36.12 24.33 -32.17
C ILE A 8 35.54 25.32 -31.13
N ILE A 9 35.90 26.61 -31.21
CA ILE A 9 35.35 27.66 -30.32
C ILE A 9 33.84 27.89 -30.59
N ILE A 10 33.42 27.89 -31.86
CA ILE A 10 31.98 28.00 -32.21
C ILE A 10 31.19 26.78 -31.72
N PHE A 11 31.75 25.58 -31.86
CA PHE A 11 31.11 24.35 -31.41
C PHE A 11 30.99 24.28 -29.85
N SER A 12 32.01 24.83 -29.16
CA SER A 12 31.97 24.94 -27.67
C SER A 12 30.93 25.94 -27.19
N LEU A 13 30.60 26.96 -27.97
CA LEU A 13 29.56 27.96 -27.61
C LEU A 13 28.12 27.43 -27.71
N TYR A 14 27.90 26.37 -28.52
CA TYR A 14 26.58 25.73 -28.62
C TYR A 14 26.26 24.70 -27.51
N LEU A 15 27.26 24.35 -26.70
CA LEU A 15 27.09 23.35 -25.59
C LEU A 15 26.66 23.94 -24.26
N THR A 16 26.48 25.25 -24.13
CA THR A 16 25.89 25.84 -22.95
C THR A 16 24.38 25.73 -22.98
N PHE A 17 23.85 24.51 -22.89
CA PHE A 17 22.47 24.31 -22.48
C PHE A 17 22.35 24.78 -21.01
N SER A 18 21.83 25.98 -20.85
CA SER A 18 21.40 26.44 -19.52
C SER A 18 20.30 25.52 -19.04
N VAL A 19 20.62 24.66 -18.08
CA VAL A 19 19.61 23.99 -17.28
C VAL A 19 18.89 25.09 -16.51
N TYR A 20 17.72 25.51 -16.99
CA TYR A 20 16.85 26.42 -16.28
C TYR A 20 16.32 25.66 -15.06
N SER A 21 16.96 25.78 -13.92
CA SER A 21 16.37 25.46 -12.64
C SER A 21 15.26 26.46 -12.38
N LYS A 22 14.01 26.00 -12.43
CA LYS A 22 12.85 26.82 -12.13
C LYS A 22 12.71 26.89 -10.60
N ASN A 23 13.07 28.02 -9.99
CA ASN A 23 12.78 28.27 -8.59
C ASN A 23 11.31 28.65 -8.46
N TYR A 24 10.65 28.22 -7.40
CA TYR A 24 9.31 28.65 -7.04
C TYR A 24 9.35 29.69 -5.92
N GLU A 25 8.48 30.70 -6.03
CA GLU A 25 8.37 31.77 -5.03
C GLU A 25 7.29 31.48 -3.99
N LYS A 26 6.33 30.61 -4.32
CA LYS A 26 5.20 30.31 -3.46
C LYS A 26 4.71 28.87 -3.67
N ILE A 27 4.31 28.23 -2.58
CA ILE A 27 3.60 26.95 -2.58
C ILE A 27 2.10 27.21 -2.37
N ILE A 28 1.26 26.60 -3.20
CA ILE A 28 -0.19 26.63 -3.08
C ILE A 28 -0.67 25.20 -2.95
N ILE A 29 -1.45 24.91 -1.92
CA ILE A 29 -2.02 23.59 -1.65
C ILE A 29 -3.53 23.72 -1.73
N ASN A 30 -4.15 22.85 -2.52
CA ASN A 30 -5.60 22.83 -2.74
C ASN A 30 -6.14 21.42 -2.50
N GLY A 31 -7.46 21.34 -2.17
CA GLY A 31 -8.18 20.07 -2.04
C GLY A 31 -8.03 19.40 -0.69
N ASN A 32 -7.19 19.91 0.19
CA ASN A 32 -7.08 19.45 1.56
C ASN A 32 -8.25 19.99 2.40
N GLU A 33 -8.88 19.12 3.17
CA GLU A 33 -10.02 19.45 4.03
C GLU A 33 -9.70 19.21 5.52
N ARG A 34 -9.02 18.10 5.83
CA ARG A 34 -8.70 17.68 7.19
C ARG A 34 -7.23 17.91 7.54
N ILE A 35 -6.36 17.78 6.55
CA ILE A 35 -4.92 17.87 6.73
C ILE A 35 -4.50 19.31 6.43
N SER A 36 -3.84 19.95 7.39
CA SER A 36 -3.42 21.35 7.21
C SER A 36 -2.32 21.48 6.16
N ASN A 37 -2.20 22.67 5.57
CA ASN A 37 -1.15 22.97 4.59
C ASN A 37 0.24 22.71 5.18
N GLU A 38 0.46 23.09 6.44
CA GLU A 38 1.71 22.91 7.15
C GLU A 38 2.07 21.42 7.28
N THR A 39 1.06 20.58 7.56
CA THR A 39 1.25 19.14 7.66
C THR A 39 1.61 18.53 6.30
N ILE A 40 0.97 18.98 5.22
CA ILE A 40 1.29 18.54 3.86
C ILE A 40 2.71 18.98 3.48
N MET A 41 3.10 20.19 3.83
CA MET A 41 4.47 20.67 3.60
C MET A 41 5.52 19.83 4.34
N VAL A 42 5.25 19.47 5.60
CA VAL A 42 6.15 18.60 6.36
C VAL A 42 6.27 17.21 5.72
N PHE A 43 5.16 16.61 5.31
CA PHE A 43 5.17 15.30 4.67
C PHE A 43 5.81 15.31 3.28
N SER A 44 5.71 16.41 2.55
CA SER A 44 6.33 16.56 1.23
C SER A 44 7.85 16.73 1.30
N GLU A 45 8.40 17.04 2.48
CA GLU A 45 9.83 17.33 2.70
C GLU A 45 10.38 18.42 1.77
N ILE A 46 9.50 19.36 1.38
CA ILE A 46 9.90 20.50 0.55
C ILE A 46 10.77 21.44 1.39
N SER A 47 12.01 21.69 0.96
CA SER A 47 12.85 22.75 1.50
C SER A 47 12.92 23.91 0.52
N GLU A 48 12.83 25.13 1.05
CA GLU A 48 12.84 26.38 0.25
C GLU A 48 14.10 26.57 -0.62
N ASP A 49 15.20 25.87 -0.29
CA ASP A 49 16.50 25.99 -0.97
C ASP A 49 16.69 25.00 -2.14
N LYS A 50 15.77 24.09 -2.40
CA LYS A 50 15.91 23.10 -3.48
C LYS A 50 15.36 23.63 -4.80
N SER A 51 16.16 23.54 -5.85
CA SER A 51 15.68 23.76 -7.22
C SER A 51 14.64 22.71 -7.60
N LEU A 52 13.54 23.16 -8.19
CA LEU A 52 12.51 22.27 -8.73
C LEU A 52 13.03 21.57 -9.97
N ASP A 53 13.42 20.33 -9.78
CA ASP A 53 13.68 19.39 -10.87
C ASP A 53 12.62 18.27 -10.85
N GLU A 54 12.62 17.45 -11.87
CA GLU A 54 11.69 16.32 -12.00
C GLU A 54 11.88 15.29 -10.87
N ASN A 55 13.09 15.15 -10.35
CA ASN A 55 13.39 14.23 -9.24
C ASN A 55 12.73 14.69 -7.94
N LEU A 56 12.79 15.99 -7.65
CA LEU A 56 12.14 16.55 -6.46
C LEU A 56 10.61 16.40 -6.53
N ILE A 57 10.00 16.64 -7.71
CA ILE A 57 8.56 16.43 -7.89
C ILE A 57 8.19 14.97 -7.61
N ASN A 58 8.94 14.02 -8.14
CA ASN A 58 8.73 12.59 -7.91
C ASN A 58 8.93 12.21 -6.43
N GLU A 59 9.89 12.81 -5.75
CA GLU A 59 10.13 12.62 -4.31
C GLU A 59 8.95 13.12 -3.48
N ILE A 60 8.46 14.33 -3.75
CA ILE A 60 7.26 14.90 -3.11
C ILE A 60 6.04 14.00 -3.32
N LEU A 61 5.78 13.58 -4.56
CA LEU A 61 4.67 12.68 -4.88
C LEU A 61 4.78 11.38 -4.08
N LYS A 62 5.96 10.76 -4.08
CA LYS A 62 6.22 9.52 -3.35
C LYS A 62 6.00 9.70 -1.84
N ASN A 63 6.50 10.78 -1.27
CA ASN A 63 6.38 11.07 0.15
C ASN A 63 4.92 11.25 0.55
N LEU A 64 4.16 12.04 -0.21
CA LEU A 64 2.73 12.24 0.05
C LEU A 64 1.91 10.96 -0.11
N TYR A 65 2.12 10.16 -1.17
CA TYR A 65 1.44 8.88 -1.32
C TYR A 65 1.81 7.86 -0.22
N ASN A 66 3.05 7.86 0.25
CA ASN A 66 3.49 6.96 1.32
C ASN A 66 2.81 7.23 2.67
N THR A 67 2.28 8.43 2.89
CA THR A 67 1.50 8.74 4.10
C THR A 67 0.20 7.93 4.18
N GLY A 68 -0.33 7.50 3.03
CA GLY A 68 -1.64 6.85 2.93
C GLY A 68 -2.84 7.78 3.15
N PHE A 69 -2.62 9.08 3.32
CA PHE A 69 -3.69 10.05 3.56
C PHE A 69 -4.38 10.50 2.27
N PHE A 70 -3.71 10.39 1.13
CA PHE A 70 -4.18 10.92 -0.14
C PHE A 70 -4.55 9.80 -1.10
N LYS A 71 -5.69 9.98 -1.75
CA LYS A 71 -6.17 9.12 -2.83
C LYS A 71 -5.52 9.53 -4.15
N ASP A 72 -5.38 10.84 -4.35
CA ASP A 72 -4.72 11.42 -5.50
C ASP A 72 -3.89 12.64 -5.11
N VAL A 73 -2.77 12.83 -5.80
CA VAL A 73 -1.88 13.98 -5.64
C VAL A 73 -1.39 14.38 -7.01
N SER A 74 -1.59 15.63 -7.38
CA SER A 74 -0.99 16.20 -8.58
C SER A 74 -0.17 17.44 -8.26
N ILE A 75 0.95 17.60 -8.99
CA ILE A 75 1.86 18.74 -8.81
C ILE A 75 2.03 19.45 -10.15
N LYS A 76 1.87 20.76 -10.13
CA LYS A 76 2.04 21.63 -11.29
C LYS A 76 2.88 22.85 -10.93
N ILE A 77 3.56 23.39 -11.92
CA ILE A 77 4.31 24.62 -11.80
C ILE A 77 3.69 25.63 -12.76
N GLU A 78 3.04 26.64 -12.22
CA GLU A 78 2.41 27.73 -12.97
C GLU A 78 2.83 29.08 -12.37
N ASP A 79 3.21 30.05 -13.20
CA ASP A 79 3.58 31.41 -12.78
C ASP A 79 4.55 31.47 -11.59
N ASN A 80 5.61 30.65 -11.62
CA ASN A 80 6.60 30.56 -10.54
C ASN A 80 6.02 30.05 -9.19
N LYS A 81 4.86 29.38 -9.23
CA LYS A 81 4.20 28.80 -8.07
C LYS A 81 4.18 27.28 -8.19
N LEU A 82 4.47 26.61 -7.10
CA LEU A 82 4.29 25.16 -6.97
C LEU A 82 2.87 24.91 -6.47
N ILE A 83 2.03 24.33 -7.32
CA ILE A 83 0.64 24.02 -6.99
C ILE A 83 0.56 22.52 -6.70
N ILE A 84 0.13 22.17 -5.50
CA ILE A 84 -0.07 20.79 -5.05
C ILE A 84 -1.58 20.62 -4.85
N ASP A 85 -2.23 19.88 -5.75
CA ASP A 85 -3.63 19.53 -5.64
C ASP A 85 -3.73 18.14 -5.03
N VAL A 86 -4.49 17.98 -3.94
CA VAL A 86 -4.65 16.70 -3.22
C VAL A 86 -6.13 16.31 -3.14
N ASP A 87 -6.41 15.00 -3.19
CA ASP A 87 -7.70 14.40 -2.82
C ASP A 87 -7.46 13.46 -1.63
N GLU A 88 -8.09 13.75 -0.49
CA GLU A 88 -7.88 13.00 0.73
C GLU A 88 -8.65 11.67 0.70
N ASN A 89 -8.00 10.61 1.15
CA ASN A 89 -8.65 9.33 1.42
C ASN A 89 -9.74 9.47 2.49
N PRO A 90 -10.87 8.77 2.38
CA PRO A 90 -11.89 8.79 3.42
C PRO A 90 -11.38 8.17 4.72
N ILE A 91 -11.96 8.59 5.84
CA ILE A 91 -11.69 7.99 7.15
C ILE A 91 -12.60 6.78 7.37
N ILE A 92 -12.01 5.69 7.85
CA ILE A 92 -12.76 4.55 8.33
C ILE A 92 -13.38 4.92 9.69
N GLN A 93 -14.70 4.99 9.74
CA GLN A 93 -15.39 5.25 11.01
C GLN A 93 -15.40 3.99 11.88
N THR A 94 -15.73 2.84 11.28
CA THR A 94 -15.77 1.56 11.99
C THR A 94 -15.42 0.43 11.04
N VAL A 95 -14.63 -0.53 11.55
CA VAL A 95 -14.31 -1.80 10.88
C VAL A 95 -15.19 -2.90 11.45
N PHE A 96 -15.94 -3.57 10.58
CA PHE A 96 -16.77 -4.72 10.94
C PHE A 96 -16.14 -6.01 10.40
N ILE A 97 -16.13 -7.05 11.23
CA ILE A 97 -15.75 -8.40 10.84
C ILE A 97 -16.97 -9.28 11.02
N GLU A 98 -17.49 -9.79 9.91
CA GLU A 98 -18.72 -10.60 9.86
C GLU A 98 -18.44 -12.02 9.37
N GLY A 99 -19.38 -12.95 9.61
CA GLY A 99 -19.30 -14.35 9.17
C GLY A 99 -18.49 -15.27 10.09
N ILE A 100 -17.78 -14.73 11.12
CA ILE A 100 -17.00 -15.51 12.08
C ILE A 100 -17.68 -15.53 13.44
N LYS A 101 -18.09 -16.74 13.88
CA LYS A 101 -18.70 -16.95 15.20
C LYS A 101 -17.67 -17.10 16.33
N ALA A 102 -16.48 -17.65 16.02
CA ALA A 102 -15.44 -17.93 16.99
C ALA A 102 -14.73 -16.64 17.46
N LYS A 103 -15.02 -16.17 18.68
CA LYS A 103 -14.46 -14.94 19.24
C LYS A 103 -12.93 -14.90 19.19
N LYS A 104 -12.24 -16.04 19.42
CA LYS A 104 -10.78 -16.13 19.37
C LYS A 104 -10.23 -15.81 17.97
N ILE A 105 -10.86 -16.34 16.92
CA ILE A 105 -10.43 -16.08 15.54
C ILE A 105 -10.73 -14.61 15.17
N LYS A 106 -11.89 -14.10 15.54
CA LYS A 106 -12.27 -12.70 15.32
C LYS A 106 -11.27 -11.74 15.96
N ASN A 107 -10.88 -11.97 17.21
CA ASN A 107 -9.88 -11.15 17.89
C ASN A 107 -8.53 -11.18 17.19
N GLN A 108 -8.06 -12.37 16.77
CA GLN A 108 -6.80 -12.50 16.04
C GLN A 108 -6.82 -11.76 14.70
N ILE A 109 -7.95 -11.79 13.98
CA ILE A 109 -8.10 -10.99 12.76
C ILE A 109 -8.01 -9.50 13.10
N THR A 110 -8.72 -9.04 14.13
CA THR A 110 -8.68 -7.63 14.56
C THR A 110 -7.25 -7.16 14.89
N GLU A 111 -6.43 -8.03 15.48
CA GLU A 111 -5.04 -7.71 15.85
C GLU A 111 -4.13 -7.52 14.62
N ILE A 112 -4.30 -8.34 13.58
CA ILE A 112 -3.45 -8.31 12.39
C ILE A 112 -3.84 -7.24 11.37
N LEU A 113 -5.08 -6.70 11.45
CA LEU A 113 -5.52 -5.65 10.53
C LEU A 113 -4.65 -4.40 10.63
N ILE A 114 -4.27 -3.85 9.48
CA ILE A 114 -3.61 -2.55 9.34
C ILE A 114 -4.67 -1.45 9.36
N LEU A 115 -5.76 -1.64 8.59
CA LEU A 115 -6.88 -0.71 8.55
C LEU A 115 -7.73 -0.87 9.82
N LYS A 116 -7.84 0.21 10.58
CA LYS A 116 -8.53 0.26 11.86
C LYS A 116 -9.52 1.44 11.90
N ASP A 117 -10.36 1.44 12.91
CA ASP A 117 -11.22 2.59 13.19
C ASP A 117 -10.39 3.87 13.25
N ARG A 118 -10.89 4.94 12.63
CA ARG A 118 -10.28 6.27 12.56
C ARG A 118 -9.00 6.36 11.71
N SER A 119 -8.57 5.31 11.03
CA SER A 119 -7.48 5.39 10.04
C SER A 119 -7.98 5.86 8.68
N SER A 120 -7.07 6.41 7.87
CA SER A 120 -7.38 6.70 6.47
C SER A 120 -7.52 5.39 5.70
N PHE A 121 -8.53 5.31 4.85
CA PHE A 121 -8.73 4.16 3.97
C PHE A 121 -7.69 4.16 2.84
N ASN A 122 -7.16 2.98 2.52
CA ASN A 122 -6.23 2.81 1.40
C ASN A 122 -6.45 1.44 0.76
N ASN A 123 -6.69 1.42 -0.55
CA ASN A 123 -6.93 0.17 -1.29
C ASN A 123 -5.76 -0.82 -1.23
N THR A 124 -4.51 -0.32 -1.21
CA THR A 124 -3.33 -1.18 -1.10
C THR A 124 -3.26 -1.86 0.26
N LEU A 125 -3.58 -1.12 1.34
CA LEU A 125 -3.65 -1.68 2.68
C LEU A 125 -4.83 -2.64 2.84
N LEU A 126 -5.97 -2.36 2.18
CA LEU A 126 -7.10 -3.29 2.15
C LEU A 126 -6.70 -4.64 1.58
N LYS A 127 -5.97 -4.66 0.44
CA LYS A 127 -5.48 -5.91 -0.15
C LYS A 127 -4.49 -6.65 0.74
N LYS A 128 -3.65 -5.93 1.48
CA LYS A 128 -2.75 -6.54 2.48
C LYS A 128 -3.54 -7.19 3.61
N ASP A 129 -4.57 -6.51 4.12
CA ASP A 129 -5.44 -7.04 5.17
C ASP A 129 -6.21 -8.28 4.69
N GLU A 130 -6.82 -8.25 3.49
CA GLU A 130 -7.49 -9.41 2.90
C GLU A 130 -6.56 -10.63 2.82
N ASN A 131 -5.32 -10.44 2.34
CA ASN A 131 -4.34 -11.52 2.26
C ASN A 131 -3.93 -12.03 3.65
N ALA A 132 -3.66 -11.13 4.60
CA ALA A 132 -3.30 -11.50 5.96
C ALA A 132 -4.41 -12.31 6.66
N ILE A 133 -5.68 -11.95 6.46
CA ILE A 133 -6.81 -12.69 6.99
C ILE A 133 -6.87 -14.09 6.37
N ILE A 134 -6.73 -14.21 5.05
CA ILE A 134 -6.75 -15.50 4.35
C ILE A 134 -5.61 -16.39 4.85
N ASP A 135 -4.42 -15.86 5.02
CA ASP A 135 -3.27 -16.64 5.47
C ASP A 135 -3.43 -17.08 6.92
N LEU A 136 -3.92 -16.22 7.82
CA LEU A 136 -4.30 -16.59 9.18
C LEU A 136 -5.31 -17.75 9.21
N LEU A 137 -6.33 -17.69 8.33
CA LEU A 137 -7.36 -18.73 8.26
C LEU A 137 -6.81 -20.05 7.70
N LYS A 138 -5.92 -20.01 6.72
CA LYS A 138 -5.21 -21.21 6.19
C LYS A 138 -4.35 -21.87 7.27
N GLU A 139 -3.59 -21.09 8.06
CA GLU A 139 -2.81 -21.60 9.20
C GLU A 139 -3.68 -22.32 10.24
N ARG A 140 -4.96 -21.94 10.33
CA ARG A 140 -5.95 -22.60 11.21
C ARG A 140 -6.63 -23.79 10.55
N GLY A 141 -6.30 -24.11 9.29
CA GLY A 141 -6.84 -25.20 8.52
C GLY A 141 -8.08 -24.85 7.69
N TYR A 142 -8.44 -23.58 7.55
CA TYR A 142 -9.57 -23.12 6.73
C TYR A 142 -9.11 -22.69 5.34
N TYR A 143 -8.67 -23.65 4.53
CA TYR A 143 -8.06 -23.41 3.21
C TYR A 143 -9.02 -22.86 2.16
N PHE A 144 -10.31 -23.01 2.34
CA PHE A 144 -11.35 -22.58 1.40
C PHE A 144 -12.10 -21.33 1.87
N ALA A 145 -11.54 -20.62 2.88
CA ALA A 145 -12.12 -19.37 3.33
C ALA A 145 -12.15 -18.33 2.20
N LYS A 146 -13.22 -17.54 2.17
CA LYS A 146 -13.42 -16.46 1.20
C LYS A 146 -13.71 -15.18 1.94
N ILE A 147 -13.24 -14.06 1.38
CA ILE A 147 -13.50 -12.72 1.90
C ILE A 147 -14.16 -11.90 0.80
N ILE A 148 -15.22 -11.20 1.16
CA ILE A 148 -15.85 -10.16 0.35
C ILE A 148 -15.86 -8.91 1.18
N THR A 149 -15.11 -7.90 0.75
CA THR A 149 -15.06 -6.62 1.45
C THR A 149 -16.10 -5.66 0.89
N SER A 150 -16.85 -5.01 1.77
CA SER A 150 -17.83 -3.98 1.43
C SER A 150 -17.44 -2.65 2.06
N ILE A 151 -17.54 -1.58 1.28
CA ILE A 151 -17.30 -0.22 1.71
C ILE A 151 -18.64 0.51 1.69
N VAL A 152 -19.09 0.96 2.85
CA VAL A 152 -20.31 1.74 3.01
C VAL A 152 -19.95 3.21 3.18
N ASN A 153 -20.26 4.02 2.18
CA ASN A 153 -20.03 5.47 2.26
C ASN A 153 -21.01 6.11 3.25
N LEU A 154 -20.47 6.90 4.12
CA LEU A 154 -21.21 7.76 5.04
C LEU A 154 -21.06 9.21 4.58
N ASN A 155 -21.65 10.16 5.31
CA ASN A 155 -21.46 11.59 5.04
C ASN A 155 -20.04 12.02 5.44
N ASP A 156 -19.55 13.15 4.89
CA ASP A 156 -18.28 13.81 5.28
C ASP A 156 -17.02 12.99 5.06
N LYS A 157 -16.87 12.34 3.88
CA LYS A 157 -15.69 11.51 3.55
C LYS A 157 -15.36 10.44 4.61
N LYS A 158 -16.40 9.88 5.22
CA LYS A 158 -16.30 8.74 6.15
C LYS A 158 -16.88 7.49 5.53
N ILE A 159 -16.29 6.36 5.88
CA ILE A 159 -16.75 5.04 5.43
C ILE A 159 -16.84 4.08 6.61
N ASN A 160 -17.68 3.07 6.46
CA ASN A 160 -17.54 1.82 7.23
C ASN A 160 -16.93 0.76 6.34
N LEU A 161 -15.99 0.01 6.89
CA LEU A 161 -15.31 -1.09 6.22
C LEU A 161 -15.81 -2.41 6.80
N ILE A 162 -16.32 -3.31 5.94
CA ILE A 162 -16.94 -4.56 6.37
C ILE A 162 -16.19 -5.72 5.69
N TYR A 163 -15.53 -6.56 6.46
CA TYR A 163 -14.94 -7.82 6.01
C TYR A 163 -15.96 -8.94 6.22
N ASN A 164 -16.68 -9.31 5.14
CA ASN A 164 -17.57 -10.47 5.15
C ASN A 164 -16.76 -11.73 4.87
N ILE A 165 -16.63 -12.60 5.85
CA ILE A 165 -15.76 -13.77 5.79
C ILE A 165 -16.61 -15.04 5.82
N ASP A 166 -16.61 -15.79 4.73
CA ASP A 166 -17.06 -17.16 4.71
C ASP A 166 -15.88 -18.06 5.07
N ILE A 167 -15.84 -18.53 6.31
CA ILE A 167 -14.74 -19.34 6.82
C ILE A 167 -14.74 -20.76 6.23
N GLY A 168 -15.89 -21.25 5.75
CA GLY A 168 -16.06 -22.60 5.25
C GLY A 168 -15.79 -23.69 6.29
N ASN A 169 -15.56 -24.92 5.80
CA ASN A 169 -15.21 -26.06 6.65
C ASN A 169 -13.71 -26.17 6.86
N LYS A 170 -13.32 -26.63 8.06
CA LYS A 170 -11.92 -26.94 8.35
C LYS A 170 -11.47 -28.13 7.51
N SER A 171 -10.35 -27.97 6.79
CA SER A 171 -9.76 -29.03 5.97
C SER A 171 -9.14 -30.11 6.84
N LYS A 172 -9.21 -31.34 6.36
CA LYS A 172 -8.68 -32.52 7.03
C LYS A 172 -7.87 -33.35 6.04
N ILE A 173 -6.80 -33.97 6.51
CA ILE A 173 -5.98 -34.83 5.68
C ILE A 173 -6.73 -36.14 5.47
N SER A 174 -7.11 -36.44 4.23
CA SER A 174 -7.83 -37.67 3.90
C SER A 174 -6.87 -38.87 3.83
N LYS A 175 -5.69 -38.68 3.22
CA LYS A 175 -4.70 -39.75 3.02
C LYS A 175 -3.29 -39.18 2.93
N ILE A 176 -2.34 -39.90 3.51
CA ILE A 176 -0.91 -39.64 3.39
C ILE A 176 -0.27 -40.80 2.64
N SER A 177 0.45 -40.52 1.56
CA SER A 177 1.19 -41.50 0.76
C SER A 177 2.64 -41.10 0.64
N PHE A 178 3.54 -42.07 0.71
CA PHE A 178 4.99 -41.86 0.53
C PHE A 178 5.38 -42.40 -0.86
N ILE A 179 6.13 -41.64 -1.62
CA ILE A 179 6.60 -41.99 -2.96
C ILE A 179 8.12 -42.01 -2.96
N GLY A 180 8.72 -43.04 -3.57
CA GLY A 180 10.18 -43.17 -3.70
C GLY A 180 10.91 -43.81 -2.50
N ASN A 181 10.20 -44.22 -1.48
CA ASN A 181 10.80 -44.95 -0.33
C ASN A 181 10.94 -46.45 -0.63
N VAL A 182 12.14 -46.90 -0.93
CA VAL A 182 12.42 -48.32 -1.22
C VAL A 182 12.77 -49.09 0.05
N ASN A 183 13.35 -48.45 1.05
CA ASN A 183 13.98 -49.09 2.20
C ASN A 183 13.24 -48.98 3.53
N ILE A 184 12.24 -48.08 3.63
CA ILE A 184 11.51 -47.81 4.88
C ILE A 184 10.01 -48.03 4.65
N LYS A 185 9.39 -48.82 5.53
CA LYS A 185 7.94 -49.09 5.43
C LYS A 185 7.13 -47.81 5.72
N ASP A 186 6.06 -47.61 4.96
CA ASP A 186 5.12 -46.46 5.13
C ASP A 186 4.65 -46.29 6.58
N LYS A 187 4.41 -47.40 7.31
CA LYS A 187 4.02 -47.36 8.71
C LYS A 187 5.07 -46.68 9.59
N THR A 188 6.36 -46.91 9.31
CA THR A 188 7.46 -46.27 10.05
C THR A 188 7.55 -44.78 9.73
N LEU A 189 7.39 -44.42 8.46
CA LEU A 189 7.35 -43.02 8.01
C LEU A 189 6.19 -42.27 8.62
N ARG A 190 4.99 -42.88 8.69
CA ARG A 190 3.79 -42.26 9.31
C ARG A 190 4.00 -41.96 10.81
N ASN A 191 4.79 -42.75 11.51
CA ASN A 191 5.07 -42.53 12.93
C ASN A 191 6.05 -41.37 13.20
N ILE A 192 6.78 -40.92 12.16
CA ILE A 192 7.75 -39.84 12.26
C ILE A 192 7.12 -38.47 11.92
N ILE A 193 6.10 -38.46 11.08
CA ILE A 193 5.44 -37.21 10.69
C ILE A 193 4.43 -36.76 11.75
N ILE A 194 4.30 -35.44 11.90
CA ILE A 194 3.34 -34.82 12.84
C ILE A 194 1.91 -34.85 12.30
N SER A 195 1.76 -34.93 10.97
CA SER A 195 0.45 -34.92 10.30
C SER A 195 -0.24 -36.29 10.42
N GLU A 196 -1.52 -36.27 10.76
CA GLU A 196 -2.34 -37.49 10.87
C GLU A 196 -3.50 -37.48 9.87
N GLU A 197 -3.84 -38.67 9.35
CA GLU A 197 -5.05 -38.86 8.56
C GLU A 197 -6.30 -38.73 9.45
N TYR A 198 -7.33 -38.07 8.93
CA TYR A 198 -8.61 -37.99 9.62
C TYR A 198 -9.28 -39.35 9.61
N LYS A 199 -9.55 -39.90 10.79
CA LYS A 199 -10.34 -41.13 10.98
C LYS A 199 -11.82 -40.73 11.14
N PHE A 200 -12.68 -41.34 10.31
CA PHE A 200 -14.14 -41.23 10.42
C PHE A 200 -14.63 -41.96 11.67
#